data_2f626197033c1b467cbca3e32b181d9f
#
_entry.id   2f626197033c1b467cbca3e32b181d9f
#
_cell.length_a   1.000
_cell.length_b   1.000
_cell.length_c   1.000
_cell.angle_alpha   90.00
_cell.angle_beta   90.00
_cell.angle_gamma   90.00
#
_symmetry.space_group_name_H-M   'P 1'
#
loop_
_entity.id
_entity.type
_entity.pdbx_description
1 polymer ?
#
loop_
_entity_poly.entity_id
_entity_poly.type
_entity_poly.pdbx_seq_one_letter_code
_entity_poly.pdbx_strand_id
1 'polypeptide(L)'
;MPKTIAFPAKMAHANRWGLWKRDIEVSGHINKLPWDPLCNQPGKSNDPSTWCNYQQARQYYHEVPAAFGGPSFYLGDSWCLLDLDDITDTIAEHNLGEVNLIDQILFLLDDTYCEVSTSQSGLHFIFQVDSSVTNFGQYKKVKDEYTNNKSRELYHEKRFVALTGNCLNDSASHIATIDQEKWSQLYHLVFGKDLKQPDSVGAGPVKIQHHQQLSPAAKQIMQAILDSNTGDNKRLRNWLDVPVFDSTREAQAHKVFDFDHSAEDQSCCNMLAYWTRCDPQLIDEIFRQTQLYRPKWDRQTGGFTYGDITIQNAINYKSAQLNSWKKRQPKIIIKGVIE
;
A
#
# COMPACT_ATOMS: atom_id res chain seq x y z
N MET A 1 22.06 -10.05 -27.49
CA MET A 1 21.98 -8.63 -27.12
C MET A 1 21.36 -8.54 -25.74
N PRO A 2 21.90 -7.76 -24.79
CA PRO A 2 21.23 -7.57 -23.50
C PRO A 2 19.84 -6.99 -23.74
N LYS A 3 18.81 -7.55 -23.08
CA LYS A 3 17.44 -6.99 -23.11
C LYS A 3 17.53 -5.51 -22.77
N THR A 4 16.94 -4.66 -23.58
CA THR A 4 16.80 -3.24 -23.24
C THR A 4 15.90 -3.17 -22.01
N ILE A 5 16.45 -2.85 -20.86
CA ILE A 5 15.70 -2.66 -19.63
C ILE A 5 14.94 -1.34 -19.78
N ALA A 6 13.62 -1.39 -19.78
CA ALA A 6 12.78 -0.21 -19.83
C ALA A 6 12.18 0.02 -18.43
N PHE A 7 12.41 1.21 -17.87
CA PHE A 7 11.80 1.64 -16.61
C PHE A 7 10.65 2.61 -16.90
N PRO A 8 9.70 2.78 -15.99
CA PRO A 8 8.63 3.77 -16.11
C PRO A 8 9.19 5.16 -16.44
N ALA A 9 8.52 5.89 -17.32
CA ALA A 9 8.95 7.23 -17.76
C ALA A 9 9.20 8.17 -16.57
N LYS A 10 8.36 8.10 -15.54
CA LYS A 10 8.50 8.88 -14.30
C LYS A 10 9.82 8.62 -13.58
N MET A 11 10.27 7.36 -13.53
CA MET A 11 11.60 7.00 -13.01
C MET A 11 12.72 7.46 -13.95
N ALA A 12 12.59 7.21 -15.25
CA ALA A 12 13.60 7.54 -16.24
C ALA A 12 13.89 9.05 -16.31
N HIS A 13 12.91 9.90 -16.05
CA HIS A 13 13.06 11.36 -16.01
C HIS A 13 13.66 11.88 -14.68
N ALA A 14 13.74 11.05 -13.64
CA ALA A 14 14.32 11.46 -12.37
C ALA A 14 15.87 11.43 -12.43
N ASN A 15 16.53 12.48 -11.93
CA ASN A 15 17.99 12.52 -11.77
C ASN A 15 18.42 11.82 -10.48
N ARG A 16 18.11 10.49 -10.38
CA ARG A 16 18.31 9.68 -9.18
C ARG A 16 18.93 8.34 -9.49
N TRP A 17 19.70 8.27 -10.57
CA TRP A 17 20.28 7.02 -11.04
C TRP A 17 21.74 6.92 -10.67
N GLY A 18 22.20 5.70 -10.60
CA GLY A 18 23.59 5.30 -10.50
C GLY A 18 23.73 3.87 -10.99
N LEU A 19 24.87 3.29 -10.69
CA LEU A 19 25.11 1.87 -10.90
C LEU A 19 25.36 1.21 -9.53
N TRP A 20 25.44 -0.11 -9.51
CA TRP A 20 25.91 -0.81 -8.32
C TRP A 20 26.97 -1.83 -8.70
N LYS A 21 27.95 -2.00 -7.81
CA LYS A 21 29.00 -3.02 -7.92
C LYS A 21 28.76 -4.14 -6.94
N ARG A 22 29.23 -5.33 -7.32
CA ARG A 22 29.28 -6.49 -6.43
C ARG A 22 30.58 -6.43 -5.64
N ASP A 23 30.46 -6.45 -4.33
CA ASP A 23 31.56 -6.67 -3.43
C ASP A 23 31.34 -8.03 -2.76
N ILE A 24 32.19 -9.00 -3.08
CA ILE A 24 32.04 -10.37 -2.62
C ILE A 24 32.93 -10.56 -1.39
N GLU A 25 32.29 -10.72 -0.24
CA GLU A 25 32.99 -11.05 1.00
C GLU A 25 33.65 -12.44 0.95
N VAL A 26 34.61 -12.67 1.82
CA VAL A 26 35.23 -13.99 2.01
C VAL A 26 34.22 -15.07 2.37
N SER A 27 33.13 -14.69 3.02
CA SER A 27 31.98 -15.57 3.35
C SER A 27 31.15 -15.99 2.13
N GLY A 28 31.39 -15.41 0.96
CA GLY A 28 30.57 -15.57 -0.24
C GLY A 28 29.36 -14.64 -0.28
N HIS A 29 29.14 -13.83 0.76
CA HIS A 29 28.07 -12.83 0.76
C HIS A 29 28.35 -11.72 -0.26
N ILE A 30 27.34 -11.32 -1.02
CA ILE A 30 27.43 -10.28 -2.03
C ILE A 30 26.88 -8.98 -1.48
N ASN A 31 27.76 -8.04 -1.15
CA ASN A 31 27.37 -6.68 -0.86
C ASN A 31 27.11 -5.92 -2.15
N LYS A 32 26.10 -5.09 -2.15
CA LYS A 32 25.78 -4.17 -3.25
C LYS A 32 26.30 -2.79 -2.88
N LEU A 33 27.30 -2.30 -3.61
CA LEU A 33 27.86 -0.97 -3.38
C LEU A 33 27.32 0.00 -4.42
N PRO A 34 26.69 1.13 -3.99
CA PRO A 34 26.25 2.16 -4.92
C PRO A 34 27.47 2.80 -5.59
N TRP A 35 27.35 3.14 -6.87
CA TRP A 35 28.45 3.65 -7.66
C TRP A 35 28.01 4.85 -8.52
N ASP A 36 28.78 5.93 -8.44
CA ASP A 36 28.71 7.08 -9.31
C ASP A 36 29.49 6.77 -10.61
N PRO A 37 28.81 6.53 -11.74
CA PRO A 37 29.51 6.20 -12.97
C PRO A 37 30.22 7.40 -13.58
N LEU A 38 29.80 8.63 -13.31
CA LEU A 38 30.38 9.84 -13.93
C LEU A 38 31.77 10.14 -13.38
N CYS A 39 31.95 9.99 -12.08
CA CYS A 39 33.24 10.23 -11.42
C CYS A 39 34.00 8.95 -11.11
N ASN A 40 33.46 7.78 -11.48
CA ASN A 40 34.00 6.45 -11.22
C ASN A 40 34.41 6.23 -9.75
N GLN A 41 33.50 6.57 -8.83
CA GLN A 41 33.69 6.51 -7.39
C GLN A 41 32.46 5.92 -6.67
N PRO A 42 32.56 5.57 -5.38
CA PRO A 42 31.38 5.16 -4.60
C PRO A 42 30.30 6.25 -4.60
N GLY A 43 29.06 5.86 -4.92
CA GLY A 43 27.89 6.70 -4.81
C GLY A 43 27.39 6.78 -3.37
N LYS A 44 26.62 7.82 -3.05
CA LYS A 44 26.06 8.03 -1.71
C LYS A 44 24.54 8.24 -1.80
N SER A 45 23.78 7.53 -1.00
CA SER A 45 22.31 7.59 -1.02
C SER A 45 21.72 8.88 -0.41
N ASN A 46 22.57 9.72 0.19
CA ASN A 46 22.19 11.02 0.75
C ASN A 46 22.91 12.21 0.09
N ASP A 47 23.57 11.99 -1.04
CA ASP A 47 24.35 13.03 -1.72
C ASP A 47 24.01 13.04 -3.22
N PRO A 48 23.07 13.90 -3.64
CA PRO A 48 22.65 13.99 -5.04
C PRO A 48 23.76 14.33 -6.04
N SER A 49 24.90 14.89 -5.58
CA SER A 49 26.03 15.20 -6.46
C SER A 49 26.72 13.93 -7.00
N THR A 50 26.45 12.78 -6.39
CA THR A 50 26.97 11.46 -6.82
C THR A 50 25.98 10.67 -7.68
N TRP A 51 24.85 11.27 -8.06
CA TRP A 51 23.82 10.65 -8.87
C TRP A 51 23.92 11.12 -10.33
N CYS A 52 23.33 10.36 -11.22
CA CYS A 52 23.24 10.70 -12.63
C CYS A 52 21.80 10.57 -13.17
N ASN A 53 21.58 10.92 -14.42
CA ASN A 53 20.32 10.63 -15.09
C ASN A 53 20.31 9.19 -15.65
N TYR A 54 19.12 8.72 -16.05
CA TYR A 54 18.93 7.37 -16.57
C TYR A 54 19.77 7.06 -17.81
N GLN A 55 19.88 8.01 -18.73
CA GLN A 55 20.63 7.82 -19.98
C GLN A 55 22.12 7.61 -19.69
N GLN A 56 22.68 8.41 -18.80
CA GLN A 56 24.08 8.29 -18.37
C GLN A 56 24.31 6.92 -17.69
N ALA A 57 23.48 6.53 -16.72
CA ALA A 57 23.60 5.22 -16.06
C ALA A 57 23.54 4.08 -17.06
N ARG A 58 22.58 4.14 -18.00
CA ARG A 58 22.40 3.16 -19.06
C ARG A 58 23.60 3.08 -19.99
N GLN A 59 24.14 4.22 -20.43
CA GLN A 59 25.31 4.28 -21.31
C GLN A 59 26.52 3.61 -20.65
N TYR A 60 26.87 4.01 -19.43
CA TYR A 60 27.99 3.42 -18.69
C TYR A 60 27.82 1.92 -18.44
N TYR A 61 26.60 1.48 -18.14
CA TYR A 61 26.33 0.05 -17.97
C TYR A 61 26.56 -0.75 -19.26
N HIS A 62 26.22 -0.16 -20.41
CA HIS A 62 26.45 -0.81 -21.71
C HIS A 62 27.94 -0.82 -22.13
N GLU A 63 28.68 0.22 -21.78
CA GLU A 63 30.12 0.33 -22.11
C GLU A 63 30.97 -0.65 -21.32
N VAL A 64 30.64 -0.88 -20.03
CA VAL A 64 31.46 -1.72 -19.13
C VAL A 64 30.56 -2.67 -18.30
N PRO A 65 29.76 -3.53 -18.93
CA PRO A 65 28.75 -4.32 -18.23
C PRO A 65 29.34 -5.32 -17.22
N ALA A 66 30.59 -5.79 -17.43
CA ALA A 66 31.22 -6.72 -16.52
C ALA A 66 31.65 -6.09 -15.18
N ALA A 67 31.79 -4.75 -15.13
CA ALA A 67 32.22 -4.03 -13.93
C ALA A 67 31.04 -3.77 -12.94
N PHE A 68 29.81 -3.90 -13.39
CA PHE A 68 28.64 -3.52 -12.63
C PHE A 68 27.61 -4.66 -12.55
N GLY A 69 26.90 -4.71 -11.43
CA GLY A 69 25.78 -5.64 -11.27
C GLY A 69 24.50 -5.17 -11.97
N GLY A 70 24.36 -3.86 -12.22
CA GLY A 70 23.22 -3.26 -12.88
C GLY A 70 22.99 -1.80 -12.51
N PRO A 71 21.88 -1.19 -12.98
CA PRO A 71 21.47 0.13 -12.57
C PRO A 71 21.04 0.17 -11.12
N SER A 72 21.13 1.34 -10.50
CA SER A 72 20.57 1.62 -9.17
C SER A 72 19.77 2.91 -9.17
N PHE A 73 18.84 3.01 -8.21
CA PHE A 73 17.99 4.18 -8.04
C PHE A 73 18.00 4.65 -6.59
N TYR A 74 18.10 5.96 -6.38
CA TYR A 74 18.20 6.56 -5.04
C TYR A 74 16.84 7.06 -4.55
N LEU A 75 16.47 6.69 -3.31
CA LEU A 75 15.23 7.06 -2.66
C LEU A 75 15.29 8.44 -2.00
N GLY A 76 14.13 8.98 -1.68
CA GLY A 76 13.93 10.30 -1.09
C GLY A 76 13.12 11.21 -2.01
N ASP A 77 12.75 12.41 -1.56
CA ASP A 77 11.90 13.37 -2.29
C ASP A 77 10.64 12.70 -2.85
N SER A 78 9.88 12.04 -1.99
CA SER A 78 8.69 11.24 -2.27
C SER A 78 8.92 9.80 -2.78
N TRP A 79 10.09 9.45 -3.30
CA TRP A 79 10.34 8.10 -3.80
C TRP A 79 10.54 7.10 -2.67
N CYS A 80 9.77 6.01 -2.72
CA CYS A 80 9.72 4.96 -1.72
C CYS A 80 9.98 3.58 -2.34
N LEU A 81 10.43 2.67 -1.48
CA LEU A 81 10.67 1.27 -1.81
C LEU A 81 10.00 0.40 -0.75
N LEU A 82 9.23 -0.58 -1.20
CA LEU A 82 8.93 -1.77 -0.43
C LEU A 82 9.77 -2.92 -1.00
N ASP A 83 10.55 -3.54 -0.14
CA ASP A 83 11.40 -4.68 -0.46
C ASP A 83 10.92 -5.91 0.33
N LEU A 84 10.56 -6.96 -0.39
CA LEU A 84 10.13 -8.24 0.16
C LEU A 84 11.19 -9.28 -0.17
N ASP A 85 11.94 -9.70 0.83
CA ASP A 85 13.01 -10.69 0.69
C ASP A 85 12.54 -12.11 0.96
N ASP A 86 13.05 -13.07 0.17
CA ASP A 86 12.90 -14.51 0.34
C ASP A 86 11.43 -14.97 0.49
N ILE A 87 10.60 -14.56 -0.46
CA ILE A 87 9.16 -14.80 -0.48
C ILE A 87 8.73 -15.80 -1.57
N THR A 88 9.58 -16.75 -1.92
CA THR A 88 9.32 -17.75 -2.98
C THR A 88 8.01 -18.50 -2.78
N ASP A 89 7.68 -18.87 -1.53
CA ASP A 89 6.42 -19.56 -1.21
C ASP A 89 5.22 -18.67 -1.49
N THR A 90 5.28 -17.41 -1.05
CA THR A 90 4.23 -16.41 -1.31
C THR A 90 4.05 -16.14 -2.80
N ILE A 91 5.13 -16.20 -3.58
CA ILE A 91 5.07 -16.10 -5.04
C ILE A 91 4.41 -17.35 -5.63
N ALA A 92 4.72 -18.55 -5.11
CA ALA A 92 4.07 -19.77 -5.55
C ALA A 92 2.56 -19.74 -5.29
N GLU A 93 2.12 -19.33 -4.11
CA GLU A 93 0.71 -19.12 -3.75
C GLU A 93 0.04 -18.10 -4.71
N HIS A 94 0.71 -16.97 -4.98
CA HIS A 94 0.25 -16.00 -5.96
C HIS A 94 0.04 -16.66 -7.34
N ASN A 95 0.98 -17.47 -7.79
CA ASN A 95 0.92 -18.14 -9.08
C ASN A 95 -0.16 -19.24 -9.18
N LEU A 96 -0.54 -19.83 -8.04
CA LEU A 96 -1.66 -20.77 -7.92
C LEU A 96 -3.03 -20.06 -7.92
N GLY A 97 -3.04 -18.75 -7.85
CA GLY A 97 -4.27 -17.94 -7.85
C GLY A 97 -4.83 -17.64 -6.48
N GLU A 98 -4.10 -17.95 -5.42
CA GLU A 98 -4.45 -17.57 -4.06
C GLU A 98 -4.20 -16.08 -3.82
N VAL A 99 -5.12 -15.43 -3.12
CA VAL A 99 -4.97 -14.03 -2.73
C VAL A 99 -4.09 -13.96 -1.48
N ASN A 100 -2.95 -13.32 -1.62
CA ASN A 100 -1.98 -13.20 -0.53
C ASN A 100 -1.45 -11.76 -0.36
N LEU A 101 -0.37 -11.60 0.42
CA LEU A 101 0.24 -10.31 0.71
C LEU A 101 0.65 -9.55 -0.56
N ILE A 102 1.21 -10.25 -1.56
CA ILE A 102 1.64 -9.63 -2.82
C ILE A 102 0.45 -8.98 -3.52
N ASP A 103 -0.68 -9.69 -3.58
CA ASP A 103 -1.89 -9.20 -4.23
C ASP A 103 -2.49 -8.00 -3.52
N GLN A 104 -2.49 -8.01 -2.19
CA GLN A 104 -2.97 -6.89 -1.40
C GLN A 104 -2.09 -5.65 -1.61
N ILE A 105 -0.77 -5.81 -1.70
CA ILE A 105 0.17 -4.73 -1.97
C ILE A 105 -0.02 -4.18 -3.39
N LEU A 106 -0.07 -5.04 -4.42
CA LEU A 106 -0.30 -4.63 -5.81
C LEU A 106 -1.63 -3.87 -5.95
N PHE A 107 -2.69 -4.38 -5.33
CA PHE A 107 -4.00 -3.73 -5.34
C PHE A 107 -3.97 -2.36 -4.63
N LEU A 108 -3.29 -2.26 -3.49
CA LEU A 108 -3.16 -1.02 -2.73
C LEU A 108 -2.33 0.03 -3.46
N LEU A 109 -1.26 -0.40 -4.13
CA LEU A 109 -0.34 0.44 -4.89
C LEU A 109 -0.72 0.57 -6.37
N ASP A 110 -1.96 0.24 -6.74
CA ASP A 110 -2.52 0.45 -8.08
C ASP A 110 -1.61 -0.09 -9.19
N ASP A 111 -1.15 -1.33 -9.04
CA ASP A 111 -0.23 -2.01 -9.96
C ASP A 111 1.06 -1.19 -10.26
N THR A 112 1.62 -0.50 -9.28
CA THR A 112 2.87 0.25 -9.41
C THR A 112 4.00 -0.62 -9.92
N TYR A 113 5.08 -0.01 -10.41
CA TYR A 113 6.28 -0.73 -10.83
C TYR A 113 6.73 -1.73 -9.78
N CYS A 114 6.79 -2.98 -10.16
CA CYS A 114 7.27 -4.09 -9.36
C CYS A 114 8.23 -4.96 -10.17
N GLU A 115 9.35 -5.34 -9.58
CA GLU A 115 10.35 -6.20 -10.21
C GLU A 115 10.78 -7.33 -9.30
N VAL A 116 11.29 -8.40 -9.90
CA VAL A 116 11.98 -9.45 -9.16
C VAL A 116 13.33 -8.91 -8.69
N SER A 117 13.63 -9.07 -7.40
CA SER A 117 14.87 -8.58 -6.78
C SER A 117 16.13 -9.27 -7.34
N THR A 118 17.29 -8.74 -7.00
CA THR A 118 18.58 -9.29 -7.47
C THR A 118 18.90 -10.68 -6.91
N SER A 119 18.30 -11.09 -5.79
CA SER A 119 18.40 -12.43 -5.21
C SER A 119 17.59 -13.47 -5.97
N GLN A 120 16.64 -13.05 -6.81
CA GLN A 120 15.67 -13.88 -7.52
C GLN A 120 14.65 -14.57 -6.59
N SER A 121 14.61 -14.22 -5.31
CA SER A 121 13.68 -14.79 -4.31
C SER A 121 12.75 -13.75 -3.68
N GLY A 122 12.86 -12.49 -4.10
CA GLY A 122 12.11 -11.36 -3.54
C GLY A 122 11.58 -10.41 -4.58
N LEU A 123 10.88 -9.38 -4.13
CA LEU A 123 10.24 -8.36 -4.96
C LEU A 123 10.56 -6.94 -4.46
N HIS A 124 10.81 -6.02 -5.39
CA HIS A 124 10.89 -4.59 -5.17
C HIS A 124 9.65 -3.89 -5.72
N PHE A 125 8.97 -3.10 -4.90
CA PHE A 125 7.90 -2.21 -5.34
C PHE A 125 8.37 -0.77 -5.21
N ILE A 126 8.35 0.00 -6.30
CA ILE A 126 8.74 1.40 -6.32
C ILE A 126 7.52 2.27 -6.56
N PHE A 127 7.32 3.25 -5.69
CA PHE A 127 6.17 4.14 -5.72
C PHE A 127 6.56 5.52 -5.15
N GLN A 128 5.63 6.45 -5.17
CA GLN A 128 5.80 7.76 -4.53
C GLN A 128 4.74 7.98 -3.45
N VAL A 129 5.05 8.90 -2.55
CA VAL A 129 4.08 9.47 -1.62
C VAL A 129 3.81 10.92 -2.00
N ASP A 130 2.62 11.41 -1.71
CA ASP A 130 2.31 12.83 -1.86
C ASP A 130 2.68 13.64 -0.59
N SER A 131 2.42 14.94 -0.61
CA SER A 131 2.76 15.84 0.49
C SER A 131 1.92 15.64 1.76
N SER A 132 0.85 14.85 1.71
CA SER A 132 0.04 14.54 2.90
C SER A 132 0.74 13.55 3.83
N VAL A 133 1.70 12.74 3.29
CA VAL A 133 2.43 11.75 4.08
C VAL A 133 3.48 12.43 4.94
N THR A 134 3.15 12.64 6.20
CA THR A 134 4.04 13.26 7.20
C THR A 134 4.47 12.29 8.30
N ASN A 135 3.72 11.20 8.47
CA ASN A 135 4.03 10.15 9.44
C ASN A 135 4.43 8.85 8.71
N PHE A 136 5.71 8.60 8.62
CA PHE A 136 6.28 7.40 8.00
C PHE A 136 6.40 6.20 8.95
N GLY A 137 6.11 6.38 10.23
CA GLY A 137 6.27 5.33 11.24
C GLY A 137 7.73 5.07 11.64
N GLN A 138 7.89 4.25 12.67
CA GLN A 138 9.21 3.97 13.24
C GLN A 138 9.88 2.69 12.70
N TYR A 139 9.08 1.73 12.20
CA TYR A 139 9.60 0.47 11.67
C TYR A 139 9.99 0.64 10.21
N LYS A 140 11.19 0.16 9.87
CA LYS A 140 11.67 0.13 8.48
C LYS A 140 11.92 -1.30 8.00
N LYS A 141 12.00 -2.26 8.92
CA LYS A 141 12.26 -3.66 8.64
C LYS A 141 11.58 -4.55 9.68
N VAL A 142 11.03 -5.66 9.23
CA VAL A 142 10.60 -6.78 10.06
C VAL A 142 11.15 -8.07 9.46
N LYS A 143 11.60 -8.97 10.33
CA LYS A 143 11.98 -10.34 9.95
C LYS A 143 10.88 -11.27 10.43
N ASP A 144 10.64 -12.32 9.66
CA ASP A 144 9.78 -13.41 10.10
C ASP A 144 10.49 -14.15 11.24
N GLU A 145 9.82 -14.32 12.39
CA GLU A 145 10.37 -14.97 13.57
C GLU A 145 10.62 -16.48 13.34
N TYR A 146 9.94 -17.07 12.35
CA TYR A 146 10.01 -18.50 12.07
C TYR A 146 10.97 -18.85 10.91
N THR A 147 11.37 -17.88 10.10
CA THR A 147 12.29 -18.09 8.98
C THR A 147 13.37 -17.00 9.00
N ASN A 148 14.63 -17.40 9.20
CA ASN A 148 15.75 -16.45 9.38
C ASN A 148 16.02 -15.53 8.18
N ASN A 149 15.41 -15.77 7.03
CA ASN A 149 15.73 -15.07 5.79
C ASN A 149 14.60 -14.15 5.28
N LYS A 150 13.33 -14.45 5.58
CA LYS A 150 12.20 -13.63 5.14
C LYS A 150 12.23 -12.27 5.82
N SER A 151 12.35 -11.21 5.04
CA SER A 151 12.23 -9.85 5.57
C SER A 151 11.35 -8.97 4.69
N ARG A 152 10.71 -8.00 5.34
CA ARG A 152 9.91 -6.97 4.70
C ARG A 152 10.47 -5.63 5.12
N GLU A 153 10.84 -4.80 4.14
CA GLU A 153 11.50 -3.53 4.37
C GLU A 153 10.78 -2.41 3.62
N LEU A 154 10.49 -1.31 4.31
CA LEU A 154 9.79 -0.16 3.75
C LEU A 154 10.64 1.09 3.98
N TYR A 155 11.10 1.70 2.89
CA TYR A 155 12.01 2.84 2.90
C TYR A 155 11.46 4.03 2.13
N HIS A 156 11.69 5.22 2.64
CA HIS A 156 11.29 6.49 2.02
C HIS A 156 12.46 7.49 1.82
N GLU A 157 13.66 7.16 2.32
CA GLU A 157 14.83 8.05 2.23
C GLU A 157 16.15 7.32 2.46
N LYS A 158 17.25 7.98 2.08
CA LYS A 158 18.64 7.58 2.42
C LYS A 158 18.98 6.12 2.08
N ARG A 159 18.40 5.61 1.04
CA ARG A 159 18.65 4.28 0.50
C ARG A 159 18.82 4.34 -1.00
N PHE A 160 19.51 3.36 -1.55
CA PHE A 160 19.47 3.04 -2.97
C PHE A 160 18.89 1.64 -3.13
N VAL A 161 18.32 1.39 -4.28
CA VAL A 161 17.85 0.07 -4.69
C VAL A 161 18.65 -0.38 -5.90
N ALA A 162 19.18 -1.61 -5.85
CA ALA A 162 19.83 -2.27 -6.96
C ALA A 162 18.75 -2.87 -7.86
N LEU A 163 18.57 -2.29 -9.04
CA LEU A 163 17.48 -2.66 -9.94
C LEU A 163 17.90 -3.78 -10.87
N THR A 164 16.92 -4.63 -11.23
CA THR A 164 17.07 -5.73 -12.19
C THR A 164 16.41 -5.43 -13.52
N GLY A 165 15.36 -4.59 -13.51
CA GLY A 165 14.49 -4.39 -14.65
C GLY A 165 13.68 -5.63 -15.05
N ASN A 166 13.69 -6.68 -14.22
CA ASN A 166 12.87 -7.88 -14.41
C ASN A 166 11.46 -7.62 -13.84
N CYS A 167 10.73 -6.78 -14.56
CA CYS A 167 9.40 -6.32 -14.15
C CYS A 167 8.39 -7.46 -14.16
N LEU A 168 7.48 -7.47 -13.20
CA LEU A 168 6.38 -8.44 -13.12
C LEU A 168 5.40 -8.31 -14.28
N ASN A 169 5.14 -7.09 -14.69
CA ASN A 169 4.23 -6.75 -15.77
C ASN A 169 5.03 -6.14 -16.92
N ASP A 170 4.95 -6.70 -18.10
CA ASP A 170 5.50 -6.07 -19.32
C ASP A 170 4.90 -4.67 -19.57
N SER A 171 3.80 -4.36 -18.91
CA SER A 171 3.07 -3.09 -18.98
C SER A 171 3.28 -2.15 -17.78
N ALA A 172 4.13 -2.48 -16.78
CA ALA A 172 4.34 -1.61 -15.63
C ALA A 172 5.11 -0.35 -16.02
N SER A 173 4.42 0.54 -16.72
CA SER A 173 4.86 1.92 -17.02
C SER A 173 4.45 2.92 -15.93
N HIS A 174 3.84 2.43 -14.85
CA HIS A 174 3.17 3.22 -13.84
C HIS A 174 3.98 3.29 -12.53
N ILE A 175 4.01 4.48 -11.94
CA ILE A 175 4.48 4.72 -10.58
C ILE A 175 3.33 5.33 -9.81
N ALA A 176 2.76 4.57 -8.90
CA ALA A 176 1.70 5.04 -8.01
C ALA A 176 2.18 6.19 -7.14
N THR A 177 1.27 7.08 -6.80
CA THR A 177 1.47 8.10 -5.77
C THR A 177 0.40 7.89 -4.71
N ILE A 178 0.80 7.66 -3.46
CA ILE A 178 -0.10 7.35 -2.37
C ILE A 178 -0.10 8.46 -1.32
N ASP A 179 -1.25 8.63 -0.67
CA ASP A 179 -1.48 9.55 0.43
C ASP A 179 -1.15 8.91 1.80
N GLN A 180 -1.33 9.67 2.88
CA GLN A 180 -1.09 9.19 4.26
C GLN A 180 -1.96 7.99 4.61
N GLU A 181 -3.15 7.90 4.09
CA GLU A 181 -4.05 6.77 4.39
C GLU A 181 -3.54 5.49 3.76
N LYS A 182 -3.26 5.48 2.46
CA LYS A 182 -2.68 4.32 1.76
C LYS A 182 -1.31 3.96 2.34
N TRP A 183 -0.50 4.95 2.74
CA TRP A 183 0.75 4.69 3.45
C TRP A 183 0.52 3.94 4.77
N SER A 184 -0.48 4.36 5.56
CA SER A 184 -0.85 3.69 6.82
C SER A 184 -1.31 2.25 6.58
N GLN A 185 -2.10 2.02 5.53
CA GLN A 185 -2.54 0.68 5.13
C GLN A 185 -1.35 -0.19 4.70
N LEU A 186 -0.44 0.35 3.89
CA LEU A 186 0.77 -0.36 3.46
C LEU A 186 1.65 -0.71 4.68
N TYR A 187 1.83 0.26 5.57
CA TYR A 187 2.61 0.06 6.80
C TYR A 187 2.03 -1.06 7.66
N HIS A 188 0.71 -1.09 7.81
CA HIS A 188 0.02 -2.17 8.53
C HIS A 188 0.18 -3.53 7.83
N LEU A 189 -0.01 -3.61 6.51
CA LEU A 189 0.20 -4.84 5.74
C LEU A 189 1.63 -5.37 5.88
N VAL A 190 2.61 -4.48 5.88
CA VAL A 190 4.04 -4.86 5.95
C VAL A 190 4.45 -5.28 7.35
N PHE A 191 4.04 -4.55 8.38
CA PHE A 191 4.57 -4.72 9.74
C PHE A 191 3.58 -5.33 10.73
N GLY A 192 2.31 -5.50 10.36
CA GLY A 192 1.25 -5.95 11.27
C GLY A 192 0.99 -4.97 12.42
N LYS A 193 1.35 -3.69 12.24
CA LYS A 193 1.30 -2.65 13.26
C LYS A 193 0.77 -1.36 12.67
N ASP A 194 -0.02 -0.65 13.45
CA ASP A 194 -0.48 0.69 13.06
C ASP A 194 0.62 1.74 13.27
N LEU A 195 0.54 2.81 12.50
CA LEU A 195 1.39 3.98 12.72
C LEU A 195 1.11 4.53 14.12
N LYS A 196 2.14 4.60 14.97
CA LYS A 196 1.99 5.28 16.25
C LYS A 196 1.71 6.75 15.98
N GLN A 197 0.60 7.22 16.51
CA GLN A 197 0.41 8.65 16.66
C GLN A 197 1.32 9.18 17.79
N PRO A 198 1.73 10.45 17.76
CA PRO A 198 2.38 11.04 18.90
C PRO A 198 1.44 10.96 20.11
N ASP A 199 1.86 10.18 21.07
CA ASP A 199 1.31 9.93 22.41
C ASP A 199 -0.20 10.16 22.65
N SER A 200 -0.94 9.05 22.56
CA SER A 200 -2.08 8.83 23.45
C SER A 200 -2.00 7.40 24.02
N VAL A 201 -2.09 7.32 25.33
CA VAL A 201 -1.83 6.17 26.20
C VAL A 201 -2.83 5.04 25.96
N GLY A 202 -2.35 3.82 26.06
CA GLY A 202 -2.89 2.52 25.73
C GLY A 202 -4.28 2.11 26.21
N ALA A 203 -4.81 1.07 25.54
CA ALA A 203 -5.72 0.11 26.16
C ALA A 203 -5.74 -1.20 25.35
N GLY A 204 -5.85 -2.32 26.02
CA GLY A 204 -5.85 -3.70 25.53
C GLY A 204 -7.20 -4.13 24.90
N PRO A 205 -7.38 -5.43 24.55
CA PRO A 205 -8.47 -5.92 23.71
C PRO A 205 -9.82 -5.81 24.41
N VAL A 206 -10.81 -5.16 23.75
CA VAL A 206 -12.14 -4.92 24.30
C VAL A 206 -13.17 -5.74 23.55
N LYS A 207 -13.96 -6.49 24.32
CA LYS A 207 -15.23 -7.12 23.91
C LYS A 207 -16.20 -6.05 23.39
N ILE A 208 -16.95 -6.39 22.34
CA ILE A 208 -17.97 -5.55 21.73
C ILE A 208 -19.00 -5.14 22.80
N GLN A 209 -18.99 -3.88 23.16
CA GLN A 209 -20.06 -3.20 23.90
C GLN A 209 -20.50 -1.99 23.07
N HIS A 210 -21.81 -1.89 22.84
CA HIS A 210 -22.42 -0.75 22.17
C HIS A 210 -22.14 0.53 22.96
N HIS A 211 -21.16 1.31 22.53
CA HIS A 211 -20.84 2.59 23.16
C HIS A 211 -21.47 3.75 22.41
N GLN A 212 -22.13 4.63 23.15
CA GLN A 212 -22.65 5.92 22.66
C GLN A 212 -21.53 6.92 22.30
N GLN A 213 -20.25 6.59 22.51
CA GLN A 213 -19.12 7.45 22.18
C GLN A 213 -18.25 6.80 21.11
N LEU A 214 -17.95 7.58 20.05
CA LEU A 214 -17.00 7.22 19.00
C LEU A 214 -15.62 6.91 19.57
N SER A 215 -15.05 5.81 19.10
CA SER A 215 -13.64 5.50 19.37
C SER A 215 -12.71 6.56 18.78
N PRO A 216 -11.49 6.76 19.34
CA PRO A 216 -10.50 7.65 18.75
C PRO A 216 -10.17 7.29 17.28
N ALA A 217 -10.12 6.00 16.94
CA ALA A 217 -9.88 5.52 15.59
C ALA A 217 -11.01 5.95 14.63
N ALA A 218 -12.28 5.76 15.03
CA ALA A 218 -13.43 6.19 14.24
C ALA A 218 -13.43 7.71 14.00
N LYS A 219 -13.11 8.51 15.03
CA LYS A 219 -13.00 9.98 14.90
C LYS A 219 -11.97 10.40 13.87
N GLN A 220 -10.80 9.74 13.86
CA GLN A 220 -9.73 10.04 12.93
C GLN A 220 -10.09 9.68 11.50
N ILE A 221 -10.69 8.51 11.30
CA ILE A 221 -11.17 8.09 9.99
C ILE A 221 -12.22 9.06 9.48
N MET A 222 -13.17 9.47 10.32
CA MET A 222 -14.17 10.47 9.96
C MET A 222 -13.54 11.80 9.56
N GLN A 223 -12.56 12.29 10.31
CA GLN A 223 -11.85 13.52 9.97
C GLN A 223 -11.12 13.38 8.64
N ALA A 224 -10.40 12.27 8.42
CA ALA A 224 -9.72 12.00 7.17
C ALA A 224 -10.69 11.95 5.96
N ILE A 225 -11.89 11.37 6.15
CA ILE A 225 -12.95 11.38 5.12
C ILE A 225 -13.41 12.81 4.82
N LEU A 226 -13.62 13.63 5.85
CA LEU A 226 -14.06 15.03 5.71
C LEU A 226 -13.00 15.89 5.03
N ASP A 227 -11.74 15.67 5.32
CA ASP A 227 -10.61 16.41 4.74
C ASP A 227 -10.25 15.95 3.32
N SER A 228 -10.75 14.79 2.91
CA SER A 228 -10.47 14.21 1.58
C SER A 228 -11.11 15.03 0.46
N ASN A 229 -10.31 15.49 -0.50
CA ASN A 229 -10.78 16.25 -1.68
C ASN A 229 -11.07 15.39 -2.92
N THR A 230 -11.03 14.05 -2.80
CA THR A 230 -11.32 13.18 -3.94
C THR A 230 -12.81 13.19 -4.29
N GLY A 231 -13.14 13.16 -5.59
CA GLY A 231 -14.52 13.15 -6.08
C GLY A 231 -15.32 11.96 -5.58
N ASP A 232 -14.65 10.80 -5.43
CA ASP A 232 -15.25 9.55 -4.99
C ASP A 232 -15.78 9.61 -3.54
N ASN A 233 -15.16 10.42 -2.68
CA ASN A 233 -15.56 10.57 -1.29
C ASN A 233 -16.62 11.67 -1.06
N LYS A 234 -17.01 12.42 -2.09
CA LYS A 234 -17.99 13.51 -1.95
C LYS A 234 -19.31 13.03 -1.33
N ARG A 235 -19.76 11.86 -1.73
CA ARG A 235 -21.02 11.27 -1.24
C ARG A 235 -20.91 10.86 0.23
N LEU A 236 -19.80 10.26 0.63
CA LEU A 236 -19.53 9.86 2.01
C LEU A 236 -19.39 11.10 2.92
N ARG A 237 -18.69 12.16 2.47
CA ARG A 237 -18.64 13.44 3.19
C ARG A 237 -20.03 14.02 3.41
N ASN A 238 -20.88 14.05 2.38
CA ASN A 238 -22.22 14.58 2.49
C ASN A 238 -23.05 13.82 3.54
N TRP A 239 -22.87 12.51 3.71
CA TRP A 239 -23.57 11.74 4.75
C TRP A 239 -23.03 12.02 6.15
N LEU A 240 -21.77 12.47 6.29
CA LEU A 240 -21.11 12.77 7.56
C LEU A 240 -21.21 14.26 7.97
N ASP A 241 -21.41 15.17 7.01
CA ASP A 241 -21.31 16.64 7.19
C ASP A 241 -22.59 17.28 7.75
N VAL A 242 -23.35 16.57 8.57
CA VAL A 242 -24.54 17.12 9.22
C VAL A 242 -24.37 17.11 10.74
N PRO A 243 -24.66 18.25 11.42
CA PRO A 243 -24.58 18.33 12.88
C PRO A 243 -25.42 17.25 13.56
N VAL A 244 -24.80 16.51 14.46
CA VAL A 244 -25.35 15.30 15.11
C VAL A 244 -26.52 15.59 16.07
N PHE A 245 -26.92 16.85 16.30
CA PHE A 245 -27.87 17.22 17.33
C PHE A 245 -29.10 17.96 16.78
N ASP A 246 -30.11 17.18 16.34
CA ASP A 246 -31.48 17.67 16.38
C ASP A 246 -32.46 16.50 16.39
N SER A 247 -33.39 16.47 17.37
CA SER A 247 -34.48 15.50 17.49
C SER A 247 -35.53 15.58 16.37
N THR A 248 -35.37 16.51 15.44
CA THR A 248 -36.21 16.67 14.23
C THR A 248 -35.76 15.81 13.06
N ARG A 249 -34.68 15.01 13.20
CA ARG A 249 -34.10 14.21 12.13
C ARG A 249 -35.01 13.16 11.52
N GLU A 250 -35.87 12.54 12.34
CA GLU A 250 -36.84 11.57 11.83
C GLU A 250 -37.82 12.19 10.82
N ALA A 251 -38.13 13.47 10.96
CA ALA A 251 -39.06 14.16 10.08
C ALA A 251 -38.43 14.70 8.78
N GLN A 252 -37.12 15.02 8.81
CA GLN A 252 -36.39 15.58 7.67
C GLN A 252 -35.79 14.50 6.77
N ALA A 253 -35.34 13.39 7.33
CA ALA A 253 -34.81 12.26 6.55
C ALA A 253 -35.88 11.65 5.61
N HIS A 254 -37.16 11.69 6.01
CA HIS A 254 -38.28 11.21 5.20
C HIS A 254 -38.68 12.15 4.05
N LYS A 255 -38.26 13.42 4.05
CA LYS A 255 -38.73 14.43 3.08
C LYS A 255 -37.78 14.73 1.91
N VAL A 256 -36.53 14.32 1.95
CA VAL A 256 -35.52 14.77 0.98
C VAL A 256 -35.16 13.72 -0.06
N PHE A 257 -35.42 12.44 0.18
CA PHE A 257 -34.95 11.39 -0.73
C PHE A 257 -36.03 10.33 -1.00
N ASP A 258 -36.54 10.36 -2.21
CA ASP A 258 -37.35 9.27 -2.83
C ASP A 258 -36.34 8.19 -3.36
N PHE A 259 -35.43 7.70 -2.47
CA PHE A 259 -34.37 6.76 -2.80
C PHE A 259 -34.55 5.43 -2.06
N ASP A 260 -34.03 4.34 -2.67
CA ASP A 260 -33.90 3.05 -2.01
C ASP A 260 -32.88 3.14 -0.87
N HIS A 261 -33.39 3.43 0.33
CA HIS A 261 -32.55 3.55 1.55
C HIS A 261 -31.65 2.33 1.80
N SER A 262 -31.99 1.15 1.32
CA SER A 262 -31.18 -0.05 1.50
C SER A 262 -29.97 -0.05 0.57
N ALA A 263 -30.11 0.48 -0.63
CA ALA A 263 -29.00 0.66 -1.57
C ALA A 263 -28.02 1.73 -1.07
N GLU A 264 -28.54 2.81 -0.44
CA GLU A 264 -27.71 3.85 0.17
C GLU A 264 -26.92 3.32 1.39
N ASP A 265 -27.56 2.55 2.28
CA ASP A 265 -26.92 1.90 3.41
C ASP A 265 -25.76 1.01 2.94
N GLN A 266 -26.03 0.17 1.93
CA GLN A 266 -25.01 -0.73 1.38
C GLN A 266 -23.86 0.06 0.71
N SER A 267 -24.18 1.11 -0.05
CA SER A 267 -23.18 1.97 -0.69
C SER A 267 -22.28 2.66 0.34
N CYS A 268 -22.87 3.17 1.42
CA CYS A 268 -22.13 3.77 2.51
C CYS A 268 -21.18 2.76 3.17
N CYS A 269 -21.68 1.57 3.51
CA CYS A 269 -20.85 0.51 4.10
C CYS A 269 -19.73 0.05 3.16
N ASN A 270 -19.97 -0.03 1.85
CA ASN A 270 -18.93 -0.37 0.87
C ASN A 270 -17.80 0.68 0.84
N MET A 271 -18.16 1.95 0.96
CA MET A 271 -17.16 3.05 1.05
C MET A 271 -16.44 3.01 2.41
N LEU A 272 -17.17 2.82 3.50
CA LEU A 272 -16.57 2.69 4.83
C LEU A 272 -15.68 1.47 4.96
N ALA A 273 -16.00 0.34 4.31
CA ALA A 273 -15.14 -0.84 4.29
C ALA A 273 -13.75 -0.55 3.73
N TYR A 274 -13.65 0.38 2.77
CA TYR A 274 -12.35 0.88 2.29
C TYR A 274 -11.60 1.65 3.39
N TRP A 275 -12.25 2.64 4.01
CA TRP A 275 -11.66 3.53 4.99
C TRP A 275 -11.30 2.83 6.32
N THR A 276 -12.09 1.85 6.72
CA THR A 276 -11.92 1.08 7.97
C THR A 276 -11.13 -0.21 7.79
N ARG A 277 -10.63 -0.50 6.57
CA ARG A 277 -9.95 -1.76 6.25
C ARG A 277 -10.80 -3.00 6.54
N CYS A 278 -12.08 -2.89 6.26
CA CYS A 278 -13.05 -3.95 6.55
C CYS A 278 -13.20 -4.28 8.03
N ASP A 279 -12.83 -3.37 8.94
CA ASP A 279 -13.12 -3.53 10.37
C ASP A 279 -14.61 -3.33 10.61
N PRO A 280 -15.36 -4.37 11.00
CA PRO A 280 -16.81 -4.30 11.12
C PRO A 280 -17.27 -3.36 12.23
N GLN A 281 -16.48 -3.23 13.31
CA GLN A 281 -16.81 -2.36 14.43
C GLN A 281 -16.66 -0.89 14.05
N LEU A 282 -15.56 -0.53 13.37
CA LEU A 282 -15.35 0.84 12.90
C LEU A 282 -16.37 1.24 11.83
N ILE A 283 -16.80 0.30 10.96
CA ILE A 283 -17.89 0.55 10.01
C ILE A 283 -19.17 0.89 10.76
N ASP A 284 -19.56 0.11 11.77
CA ASP A 284 -20.76 0.34 12.57
C ASP A 284 -20.70 1.68 13.30
N GLU A 285 -19.58 1.97 14.00
CA GLU A 285 -19.38 3.22 14.73
C GLU A 285 -19.53 4.45 13.83
N ILE A 286 -18.91 4.44 12.64
CA ILE A 286 -18.97 5.57 11.71
C ILE A 286 -20.32 5.65 11.01
N PHE A 287 -20.90 4.51 10.59
CA PHE A 287 -22.23 4.50 9.97
C PHE A 287 -23.29 5.14 10.87
N ARG A 288 -23.23 4.88 12.18
CA ARG A 288 -24.12 5.49 13.17
C ARG A 288 -24.01 7.01 13.26
N GLN A 289 -22.94 7.62 12.74
CA GLN A 289 -22.76 9.08 12.68
C GLN A 289 -23.27 9.66 11.35
N THR A 290 -23.63 8.84 10.38
CA THR A 290 -24.16 9.31 9.11
C THR A 290 -25.64 9.67 9.20
N GLN A 291 -26.12 10.48 8.25
CA GLN A 291 -27.55 10.77 8.08
C GLN A 291 -28.39 9.52 7.74
N LEU A 292 -27.74 8.43 7.34
CA LEU A 292 -28.39 7.18 6.96
C LEU A 292 -28.81 6.35 8.18
N TYR A 293 -28.18 6.61 9.35
CA TYR A 293 -28.51 5.86 10.56
C TYR A 293 -29.99 6.09 10.99
N ARG A 294 -30.68 5.01 11.25
CA ARG A 294 -32.06 4.96 11.71
C ARG A 294 -32.33 3.66 12.48
N PRO A 295 -33.44 3.53 13.30
CA PRO A 295 -33.71 2.35 14.11
C PRO A 295 -33.72 1.02 13.36
N LYS A 296 -33.96 1.04 12.04
CA LYS A 296 -33.85 -0.15 11.18
C LYS A 296 -32.47 -0.80 11.29
N TRP A 297 -31.43 -0.03 11.54
CA TRP A 297 -30.03 -0.52 11.65
C TRP A 297 -29.87 -1.59 12.72
N ASP A 298 -30.54 -1.40 13.86
CA ASP A 298 -30.49 -2.29 15.02
C ASP A 298 -31.60 -3.38 15.01
N ARG A 299 -32.39 -3.43 13.95
CA ARG A 299 -33.49 -4.41 13.84
C ARG A 299 -32.93 -5.81 13.66
N GLN A 300 -33.31 -6.71 14.56
CA GLN A 300 -32.92 -8.12 14.56
C GLN A 300 -33.59 -8.90 13.42
N THR A 301 -32.80 -9.70 12.72
CA THR A 301 -33.25 -10.63 11.67
C THR A 301 -32.39 -11.89 11.74
N GLY A 302 -32.94 -13.02 12.20
CA GLY A 302 -32.24 -14.31 12.20
C GLY A 302 -30.96 -14.36 13.08
N GLY A 303 -30.96 -13.62 14.20
CA GLY A 303 -29.80 -13.61 15.14
C GLY A 303 -28.76 -12.52 14.87
N PHE A 304 -28.90 -11.78 13.78
CA PHE A 304 -28.05 -10.65 13.40
C PHE A 304 -28.88 -9.38 13.24
N THR A 305 -28.25 -8.21 13.39
CA THR A 305 -28.91 -6.96 13.06
C THR A 305 -28.91 -6.73 11.54
N TYR A 306 -29.77 -5.84 11.06
CA TYR A 306 -29.71 -5.37 9.67
C TYR A 306 -28.33 -4.72 9.39
N GLY A 307 -27.77 -4.00 10.34
CA GLY A 307 -26.42 -3.43 10.26
C GLY A 307 -25.34 -4.51 10.08
N ASP A 308 -25.37 -5.57 10.89
CA ASP A 308 -24.41 -6.67 10.79
C ASP A 308 -24.41 -7.30 9.39
N ILE A 309 -25.60 -7.54 8.84
CA ILE A 309 -25.77 -8.13 7.50
C ILE A 309 -25.23 -7.17 6.43
N THR A 310 -25.53 -5.88 6.53
CA THR A 310 -25.11 -4.87 5.56
C THR A 310 -23.58 -4.68 5.59
N ILE A 311 -22.97 -4.66 6.78
CA ILE A 311 -21.52 -4.61 6.98
C ILE A 311 -20.85 -5.85 6.39
N GLN A 312 -21.36 -7.04 6.70
CA GLN A 312 -20.80 -8.28 6.17
C GLN A 312 -20.85 -8.34 4.65
N ASN A 313 -21.95 -7.86 4.04
CA ASN A 313 -22.06 -7.76 2.59
C ASN A 313 -21.01 -6.78 2.01
N ALA A 314 -20.73 -5.66 2.67
CA ALA A 314 -19.72 -4.70 2.24
C ALA A 314 -18.31 -5.30 2.29
N ILE A 315 -17.97 -6.03 3.35
CA ILE A 315 -16.69 -6.75 3.50
C ILE A 315 -16.56 -7.82 2.42
N ASN A 316 -17.61 -8.60 2.18
CA ASN A 316 -17.64 -9.63 1.14
C ASN A 316 -17.49 -9.03 -0.27
N TYR A 317 -18.13 -7.88 -0.52
CA TYR A 317 -18.01 -7.16 -1.78
C TYR A 317 -16.57 -6.71 -2.05
N LYS A 318 -15.88 -6.19 -1.03
CA LYS A 318 -14.47 -5.78 -1.12
C LYS A 318 -13.57 -6.97 -1.42
N SER A 319 -13.79 -8.09 -0.74
CA SER A 319 -13.08 -9.36 -0.99
C SER A 319 -13.33 -9.88 -2.40
N ALA A 320 -14.57 -9.78 -2.91
CA ALA A 320 -14.89 -10.18 -4.27
C ALA A 320 -14.22 -9.28 -5.33
N GLN A 321 -14.10 -7.97 -5.07
CA GLN A 321 -13.35 -7.05 -5.94
C GLN A 321 -11.87 -7.46 -6.03
N LEU A 322 -11.24 -7.74 -4.89
CA LEU A 322 -9.84 -8.20 -4.85
C LEU A 322 -9.67 -9.52 -5.60
N ASN A 323 -10.56 -10.48 -5.41
CA ASN A 323 -10.55 -11.75 -6.12
C ASN A 323 -10.76 -11.59 -7.63
N SER A 324 -11.64 -10.68 -8.05
CA SER A 324 -11.85 -10.37 -9.48
C SER A 324 -10.62 -9.69 -10.10
N TRP A 325 -9.99 -8.77 -9.38
CA TRP A 325 -8.74 -8.14 -9.79
C TRP A 325 -7.62 -9.17 -9.88
N LYS A 326 -7.48 -10.07 -8.89
CA LYS A 326 -6.50 -11.15 -8.84
C LYS A 326 -6.53 -12.05 -10.09
N LYS A 327 -7.70 -12.42 -10.57
CA LYS A 327 -7.84 -13.26 -11.80
C LYS A 327 -7.22 -12.64 -13.05
N ARG A 328 -6.92 -11.35 -13.04
CA ARG A 328 -6.31 -10.60 -14.15
C ARG A 328 -4.81 -10.41 -13.98
N GLN A 329 -4.26 -10.78 -12.80
CA GLN A 329 -2.84 -10.61 -12.54
C GLN A 329 -2.00 -11.67 -13.25
N PRO A 330 -0.85 -11.29 -13.83
CA PRO A 330 0.07 -12.22 -14.44
C PRO A 330 0.77 -13.08 -13.39
N LYS A 331 1.25 -14.24 -13.83
CA LYS A 331 2.13 -15.06 -12.97
C LYS A 331 3.50 -14.40 -12.82
N ILE A 332 4.07 -14.51 -11.63
CA ILE A 332 5.41 -14.06 -11.32
C ILE A 332 6.40 -15.16 -11.69
N ILE A 333 7.29 -14.88 -12.62
CA ILE A 333 8.30 -15.84 -13.09
C ILE A 333 9.64 -15.51 -12.44
N ILE A 334 10.11 -16.41 -11.60
CA ILE A 334 11.46 -16.37 -11.01
C ILE A 334 12.34 -17.36 -11.76
N LYS A 335 13.47 -16.88 -12.30
CA LYS A 335 14.43 -17.76 -12.99
C LYS A 335 15.05 -18.71 -11.98
N GLY A 336 14.88 -20.03 -12.21
CA GLY A 336 15.46 -21.09 -11.37
C GLY A 336 14.54 -21.72 -10.33
N VAL A 337 13.32 -21.23 -10.16
CA VAL A 337 12.23 -21.96 -9.50
C VAL A 337 11.46 -22.66 -10.60
N ILE A 338 11.64 -23.96 -10.66
CA ILE A 338 11.18 -24.83 -11.76
C ILE A 338 9.67 -24.97 -11.73
N GLU A 339 9.17 -25.15 -12.93
CA GLU A 339 7.85 -25.54 -13.40
C GLU A 339 7.09 -26.52 -12.50
#